data_77c7e55c449db8b83774b240caff123e
#
_entry.id   77c7e55c449db8b83774b240caff123e
#
_cell.length_a   1.000
_cell.length_b   1.000
_cell.length_c   1.000
_cell.angle_alpha   90.00
_cell.angle_beta   90.00
_cell.angle_gamma   90.00
#
_symmetry.space_group_name_H-M   'P 1'
#
loop_
_entity.id
_entity.type
_entity.pdbx_description
1 polymer ?
#
loop_
_entity_poly.entity_id
_entity_poly.type
_entity_poly.pdbx_seq_one_letter_code
_entity_poly.pdbx_strand_id
1 'polypeptide(L)'
;MLLSHGKALASGPIGQTLARLDLPLAMGDDAGVVIEGRVSAYDADYQLLSLQLPGTSLNIRVPHTPMDAGQALRCKVQARDVSLNLHSAGQSSILNRLPVTVVSEMNADNAAHVLIRLDAAGTPLLARITRYSRDQLNVHPGQQLWAQIKAVAVLA
;
A
#
# COMPACT_ATOMS: atom_id res chain seq x y z
N MET A 1 3.08 10.36 20.72
CA MET A 1 3.58 10.26 20.35
C MET A 1 3.71 9.73 20.34
N LEU A 2 3.24 9.21 20.38
CA LEU A 2 3.74 8.75 20.24
C LEU A 2 4.27 9.02 20.18
N LEU A 3 4.60 9.40 20.35
CA LEU A 3 5.25 9.58 20.24
C LEU A 3 5.76 9.88 20.61
N SER A 4 6.13 10.22 21.00
CA SER A 4 6.79 10.64 21.03
C SER A 4 7.06 11.06 21.09
N HIS A 5 7.08 11.52 21.25
CA HIS A 5 7.51 12.10 20.86
C HIS A 5 7.34 12.72 20.50
N GLY A 6 7.01 13.10 20.60
CA GLY A 6 7.02 13.70 20.05
C GLY A 6 6.75 14.13 19.60
N LYS A 7 6.78 14.51 19.19
CA LYS A 7 6.81 14.82 18.43
C LYS A 7 6.81 14.83 17.57
N ALA A 8 6.83 15.22 18.23
CA ALA A 8 6.55 15.13 17.02
C ALA A 8 6.85 14.38 16.10
N LEU A 9 6.69 13.97 16.24
CA LEU A 9 6.81 13.01 15.54
C LEU A 9 6.48 13.18 14.22
N ALA A 10 5.94 13.35 13.69
CA ALA A 10 5.63 13.16 12.40
C ALA A 10 5.50 14.37 11.66
N SER A 11 6.51 14.83 11.22
CA SER A 11 6.54 15.88 10.25
C SER A 11 6.29 15.39 8.85
N GLY A 12 6.26 14.09 8.61
CA GLY A 12 6.06 13.56 7.28
C GLY A 12 4.63 13.18 6.98
N PRO A 13 4.33 12.72 5.76
CA PRO A 13 3.01 12.23 5.42
C PRO A 13 2.57 11.08 6.32
N ILE A 14 1.28 11.01 6.60
CA ILE A 14 0.74 9.96 7.45
C ILE A 14 1.06 8.58 6.89
N GLY A 15 1.00 8.41 5.57
CA GLY A 15 1.33 7.14 4.96
C GLY A 15 2.73 6.68 5.24
N GLN A 16 3.70 7.59 5.15
CA GLN A 16 5.07 7.25 5.45
C GLN A 16 5.26 6.87 6.91
N THR A 17 4.56 7.56 7.81
CA THR A 17 4.64 7.28 9.22
C THR A 17 4.11 5.88 9.52
N LEU A 18 2.97 5.52 8.94
CA LEU A 18 2.37 4.21 9.17
C LEU A 18 3.16 3.08 8.55
N ALA A 19 3.90 3.34 7.48
CA ALA A 19 4.69 2.31 6.83
C ALA A 19 6.01 2.03 7.52
N ARG A 20 6.38 2.82 8.51
CA ARG A 20 7.58 2.55 9.28
C ARG A 20 7.33 1.35 10.17
N LEU A 21 8.23 0.40 10.11
CA LEU A 21 8.04 -0.85 10.84
C LEU A 21 8.33 -0.74 12.33
N ASP A 22 8.77 0.43 12.78
CA ASP A 22 8.97 0.67 14.20
C ASP A 22 7.69 1.08 14.92
N LEU A 23 6.57 1.22 14.19
CA LEU A 23 5.29 1.57 14.79
C LEU A 23 4.54 0.31 15.20
N PRO A 24 4.08 0.21 16.45
CA PRO A 24 3.36 -0.99 16.89
C PRO A 24 2.11 -1.30 16.08
N LEU A 25 1.45 -0.27 15.56
CA LEU A 25 0.21 -0.46 14.79
C LEU A 25 0.41 -1.25 13.50
N ALA A 26 1.65 -1.34 13.03
CA ALA A 26 1.93 -2.03 11.77
C ALA A 26 1.99 -3.55 11.91
N MET A 27 1.78 -4.11 13.10
CA MET A 27 2.03 -5.53 13.32
C MET A 27 0.79 -6.41 13.29
N GLY A 28 -0.40 -5.86 13.47
CA GLY A 28 -1.63 -6.64 13.54
C GLY A 28 -2.32 -6.80 12.20
N ASP A 29 -3.51 -7.41 12.25
CA ASP A 29 -4.35 -7.55 11.05
C ASP A 29 -4.73 -6.21 10.44
N ASP A 30 -4.70 -5.15 11.25
CA ASP A 30 -5.04 -3.80 10.79
C ASP A 30 -3.85 -3.07 10.18
N ALA A 31 -2.70 -3.71 10.12
CA ALA A 31 -1.52 -3.09 9.54
C ALA A 31 -1.80 -2.59 8.13
N GLY A 32 -1.32 -1.41 7.82
CA GLY A 32 -1.56 -0.82 6.52
C GLY A 32 -0.97 0.56 6.42
N VAL A 33 -1.23 1.22 5.30
CA VAL A 33 -0.75 2.58 5.06
C VAL A 33 -1.92 3.44 4.64
N VAL A 34 -1.81 4.74 4.95
CA VAL A 34 -2.75 5.75 4.45
C VAL A 34 -2.04 6.52 3.34
N ILE A 35 -2.71 6.59 2.19
CA ILE A 35 -2.18 7.28 1.02
C ILE A 35 -3.10 8.42 0.69
N GLU A 36 -2.53 9.61 0.47
CA GLU A 36 -3.28 10.73 -0.04
C GLU A 36 -3.06 10.81 -1.53
N GLY A 37 -4.02 10.33 -2.31
CA GLY A 37 -3.96 10.39 -3.76
C GLY A 37 -4.66 11.61 -4.29
N ARG A 38 -4.41 11.91 -5.55
CA ARG A 38 -5.12 12.99 -6.25
C ARG A 38 -5.91 12.41 -7.39
N VAL A 39 -7.14 12.87 -7.52
CA VAL A 39 -8.02 12.41 -8.58
C VAL A 39 -7.41 12.78 -9.92
N SER A 40 -7.19 11.79 -10.78
CA SER A 40 -6.66 12.03 -12.12
C SER A 40 -7.71 11.82 -13.21
N ALA A 41 -8.68 10.93 -12.98
CA ALA A 41 -9.71 10.65 -13.96
C ALA A 41 -10.87 9.91 -13.29
N TYR A 42 -12.01 9.89 -13.97
CA TYR A 42 -13.17 9.14 -13.52
C TYR A 42 -13.80 8.42 -14.71
N ASP A 43 -14.03 7.11 -14.56
CA ASP A 43 -14.70 6.32 -15.58
C ASP A 43 -16.18 6.17 -15.17
N ALA A 44 -17.04 6.89 -15.86
CA ALA A 44 -18.47 6.89 -15.51
C ALA A 44 -19.15 5.56 -15.83
N ASP A 45 -18.66 4.84 -16.82
CA ASP A 45 -19.26 3.57 -17.19
C ASP A 45 -19.06 2.50 -16.13
N TYR A 46 -17.89 2.49 -15.50
CA TYR A 46 -17.57 1.51 -14.48
C TYR A 46 -17.59 2.07 -13.08
N GLN A 47 -17.83 3.37 -12.94
CA GLN A 47 -17.84 4.06 -11.65
C GLN A 47 -16.52 3.88 -10.91
N LEU A 48 -15.43 4.04 -11.63
CA LEU A 48 -14.08 3.89 -11.08
C LEU A 48 -13.36 5.23 -11.10
N LEU A 49 -12.86 5.60 -9.93
CA LEU A 49 -12.06 6.81 -9.75
C LEU A 49 -10.59 6.44 -9.83
N SER A 50 -9.82 7.17 -10.63
CA SER A 50 -8.38 6.96 -10.70
C SER A 50 -7.68 7.98 -9.81
N LEU A 51 -6.80 7.49 -8.95
CA LEU A 51 -6.04 8.32 -8.02
C LEU A 51 -4.57 8.18 -8.32
N GLN A 52 -3.91 9.32 -8.50
CA GLN A 52 -2.47 9.34 -8.70
C GLN A 52 -1.77 9.33 -7.35
N LEU A 53 -0.79 8.45 -7.19
CA LEU A 53 -0.03 8.35 -5.95
C LEU A 53 0.93 9.54 -5.83
N PRO A 54 1.21 10.01 -4.60
CA PRO A 54 2.02 11.20 -4.40
C PRO A 54 3.40 11.09 -5.04
N GLY A 55 3.77 12.11 -5.81
CA GLY A 55 5.10 12.19 -6.40
C GLY A 55 5.42 11.16 -7.46
N THR A 56 4.41 10.46 -7.99
CA THR A 56 4.63 9.41 -8.96
C THR A 56 3.69 9.56 -10.15
N SER A 57 3.90 8.77 -11.18
CA SER A 57 2.94 8.63 -12.28
C SER A 57 2.04 7.42 -12.11
N LEU A 58 2.14 6.72 -10.99
CA LEU A 58 1.35 5.53 -10.73
C LEU A 58 -0.05 5.91 -10.27
N ASN A 59 -1.03 5.13 -10.71
CA ASN A 59 -2.43 5.34 -10.35
C ASN A 59 -3.03 4.08 -9.75
N ILE A 60 -3.97 4.27 -8.84
CA ILE A 60 -4.84 3.19 -8.36
C ILE A 60 -6.27 3.55 -8.71
N ARG A 61 -7.11 2.52 -8.82
CA ARG A 61 -8.52 2.70 -9.12
C ARG A 61 -9.36 2.24 -7.96
N VAL A 62 -10.40 3.02 -7.66
CA VAL A 62 -11.33 2.67 -6.59
C VAL A 62 -12.75 2.95 -7.05
N PRO A 63 -13.72 2.09 -6.71
CA PRO A 63 -15.12 2.39 -6.97
C PRO A 63 -15.53 3.60 -6.14
N HIS A 64 -16.12 4.58 -6.79
CA HIS A 64 -16.48 5.83 -6.11
C HIS A 64 -17.44 6.62 -6.96
N THR A 65 -18.04 7.65 -6.37
CA THR A 65 -18.81 8.62 -7.10
C THR A 65 -17.88 9.60 -7.81
N PRO A 66 -18.37 10.37 -8.81
CA PRO A 66 -17.52 11.32 -9.51
C PRO A 66 -16.90 12.36 -8.59
N MET A 67 -15.65 12.70 -8.86
CA MET A 67 -14.93 13.77 -8.20
C MET A 67 -14.13 14.54 -9.23
N ASP A 68 -13.87 15.80 -8.94
CA ASP A 68 -13.11 16.65 -9.87
C ASP A 68 -11.63 16.28 -9.86
N ALA A 69 -11.02 16.37 -11.03
CA ALA A 69 -9.59 16.11 -11.14
C ALA A 69 -8.81 17.09 -10.26
N GLY A 70 -7.77 16.59 -9.62
CA GLY A 70 -6.95 17.39 -8.72
C GLY A 70 -7.38 17.36 -7.27
N GLN A 71 -8.58 16.87 -6.96
CA GLN A 71 -9.00 16.76 -5.57
C GLN A 71 -8.20 15.69 -4.85
N ALA A 72 -7.89 15.96 -3.59
CA ALA A 72 -7.19 14.97 -2.75
C ALA A 72 -8.18 14.00 -2.14
N LEU A 73 -7.80 12.74 -2.06
CA LEU A 73 -8.61 11.72 -1.44
C LEU A 73 -7.70 10.80 -0.64
N ARG A 74 -8.05 10.57 0.62
CA ARG A 74 -7.26 9.71 1.48
C ARG A 74 -7.79 8.29 1.41
N CYS A 75 -6.87 7.36 1.29
CA CYS A 75 -7.21 5.94 1.18
C CYS A 75 -6.34 5.13 2.12
N LYS A 76 -6.90 4.07 2.66
CA LYS A 76 -6.14 3.11 3.46
C LYS A 76 -5.99 1.82 2.67
N VAL A 77 -4.76 1.34 2.56
CA VAL A 77 -4.46 0.06 1.95
C VAL A 77 -3.96 -0.86 3.06
N GLN A 78 -4.74 -1.86 3.39
CA GLN A 78 -4.38 -2.80 4.45
C GLN A 78 -3.39 -3.82 3.91
N ALA A 79 -2.41 -4.17 4.73
CA ALA A 79 -1.37 -5.10 4.33
C ALA A 79 -1.93 -6.45 3.90
N ARG A 80 -3.01 -6.90 4.53
CA ARG A 80 -3.64 -8.18 4.19
C ARG A 80 -4.29 -8.18 2.80
N ASP A 81 -4.52 -7.01 2.22
CA ASP A 81 -5.10 -6.87 0.89
C ASP A 81 -4.05 -6.68 -0.20
N VAL A 82 -2.78 -6.75 0.15
CA VAL A 82 -1.67 -6.61 -0.78
C VAL A 82 -1.00 -7.96 -0.97
N SER A 83 -0.96 -8.44 -2.20
CA SER A 83 -0.23 -9.65 -2.53
C SER A 83 0.97 -9.31 -3.41
N LEU A 84 1.92 -10.22 -3.46
CA LEU A 84 3.16 -10.00 -4.20
C LEU A 84 3.30 -11.04 -5.31
N ASN A 85 3.73 -10.58 -6.48
CA ASN A 85 3.99 -11.44 -7.63
C ASN A 85 5.32 -11.10 -8.26
N LEU A 86 5.96 -12.10 -8.85
CA LEU A 86 7.18 -11.87 -9.61
C LEU A 86 6.89 -11.21 -10.95
N HIS A 87 5.68 -11.42 -11.48
CA HIS A 87 5.30 -10.90 -12.79
C HIS A 87 3.96 -10.20 -12.71
N SER A 88 3.78 -9.20 -13.56
CA SER A 88 2.51 -8.49 -13.64
C SER A 88 1.52 -9.13 -14.62
N ALA A 89 1.93 -10.15 -15.33
CA ALA A 89 1.14 -10.72 -16.40
C ALA A 89 -0.08 -11.49 -15.89
N GLY A 90 -1.07 -11.62 -16.74
CA GLY A 90 -2.26 -12.42 -16.47
C GLY A 90 -3.49 -11.57 -16.26
N GLN A 91 -4.65 -12.18 -16.51
CA GLN A 91 -5.93 -11.54 -16.30
C GLN A 91 -6.41 -11.82 -14.90
N SER A 92 -6.95 -10.81 -14.23
CA SER A 92 -7.39 -10.92 -12.86
C SER A 92 -8.46 -9.88 -12.60
N SER A 93 -9.32 -10.15 -11.62
CA SER A 93 -10.26 -9.13 -11.15
C SER A 93 -9.58 -8.05 -10.31
N ILE A 94 -8.33 -8.26 -9.95
CA ILE A 94 -7.57 -7.24 -9.21
C ILE A 94 -7.15 -6.15 -10.18
N LEU A 95 -7.59 -4.92 -9.91
CA LEU A 95 -7.32 -3.80 -10.80
C LEU A 95 -5.98 -3.13 -10.54
N ASN A 96 -5.54 -3.13 -9.28
CA ASN A 96 -4.41 -2.31 -8.87
C ASN A 96 -3.15 -3.13 -8.76
N ARG A 97 -2.24 -2.94 -9.70
CA ARG A 97 -0.94 -3.61 -9.74
C ARG A 97 0.12 -2.55 -9.87
N LEU A 98 1.06 -2.56 -8.94
CA LEU A 98 2.10 -1.54 -8.88
C LEU A 98 3.46 -2.20 -8.84
N PRO A 99 4.44 -1.64 -9.59
CA PRO A 99 5.83 -2.10 -9.42
C PRO A 99 6.35 -1.59 -8.09
N VAL A 100 6.95 -2.48 -7.31
CA VAL A 100 7.45 -2.13 -5.98
C VAL A 100 8.83 -2.70 -5.77
N THR A 101 9.56 -2.10 -4.83
CA THR A 101 10.84 -2.60 -4.36
C THR A 101 10.70 -2.99 -2.90
N VAL A 102 11.21 -4.15 -2.54
CA VAL A 102 11.19 -4.60 -1.15
C VAL A 102 12.18 -3.79 -0.35
N VAL A 103 11.72 -3.20 0.76
CA VAL A 103 12.57 -2.41 1.64
C VAL A 103 13.06 -3.24 2.81
N SER A 104 12.15 -3.88 3.51
CA SER A 104 12.51 -4.66 4.69
C SER A 104 11.38 -5.63 5.05
N GLU A 105 11.69 -6.51 5.99
CA GLU A 105 10.74 -7.49 6.49
C GLU A 105 10.71 -7.40 7.99
N MET A 106 9.53 -7.63 8.59
CA MET A 106 9.42 -7.75 10.03
C MET A 106 8.38 -8.80 10.38
N ASN A 107 8.37 -9.22 11.63
CA ASN A 107 7.43 -10.21 12.10
C ASN A 107 6.01 -9.65 12.12
N ALA A 108 5.06 -10.50 11.79
CA ALA A 108 3.64 -10.18 11.95
C ALA A 108 3.20 -10.59 13.37
N ASP A 109 1.89 -10.53 13.59
CA ASP A 109 1.32 -10.88 14.89
C ASP A 109 1.26 -12.38 15.17
N ASN A 110 1.70 -13.21 14.22
CA ASN A 110 1.75 -14.66 14.42
C ASN A 110 2.90 -15.24 13.61
N ALA A 111 3.22 -16.51 13.89
CA ALA A 111 4.38 -17.16 13.32
C ALA A 111 4.20 -17.58 11.86
N ALA A 112 2.97 -17.57 11.36
CA ALA A 112 2.71 -18.00 9.99
C ALA A 112 2.87 -16.88 8.97
N HIS A 113 2.93 -15.63 9.40
CA HIS A 113 2.95 -14.48 8.52
C HIS A 113 4.15 -13.58 8.78
N VAL A 114 4.46 -12.77 7.78
CA VAL A 114 5.45 -11.69 7.88
C VAL A 114 4.88 -10.46 7.23
N LEU A 115 5.38 -9.31 7.65
CA LEU A 115 5.05 -8.03 7.04
C LEU A 115 6.22 -7.58 6.19
N ILE A 116 5.92 -7.20 4.95
CA ILE A 116 6.93 -6.74 4.00
C ILE A 116 6.69 -5.29 3.72
N ARG A 117 7.69 -4.47 4.01
CA ARG A 117 7.65 -3.06 3.69
C ARG A 117 8.10 -2.88 2.26
N LEU A 118 7.30 -2.15 1.48
CA LEU A 118 7.51 -1.96 0.06
C LEU A 118 7.58 -0.48 -0.27
N ASP A 119 8.23 -0.17 -1.38
CA ASP A 119 8.29 1.18 -1.91
C ASP A 119 7.77 1.16 -3.35
N ALA A 120 6.70 1.90 -3.60
CA ALA A 120 6.10 2.04 -4.93
C ALA A 120 6.44 3.43 -5.45
N ALA A 121 7.64 3.58 -6.03
CA ALA A 121 8.13 4.83 -6.58
C ALA A 121 8.07 5.98 -5.58
N GLY A 122 8.38 5.71 -4.33
CA GLY A 122 8.36 6.69 -3.25
C GLY A 122 7.15 6.61 -2.35
N THR A 123 6.13 5.86 -2.73
CA THR A 123 4.95 5.67 -1.89
C THR A 123 5.11 4.38 -1.09
N PRO A 124 5.06 4.46 0.25
CA PRO A 124 5.22 3.27 1.08
C PRO A 124 3.98 2.39 1.05
N LEU A 125 4.20 1.09 1.02
CA LEU A 125 3.16 0.09 1.13
C LEU A 125 3.60 -1.00 2.09
N LEU A 126 2.63 -1.74 2.61
CA LEU A 126 2.87 -2.93 3.41
C LEU A 126 2.13 -4.10 2.80
N ALA A 127 2.75 -5.26 2.81
CA ALA A 127 2.11 -6.51 2.43
C ALA A 127 2.22 -7.49 3.59
N ARG A 128 1.13 -8.20 3.87
CA ARG A 128 1.13 -9.26 4.87
C ARG A 128 1.01 -10.58 4.12
N ILE A 129 2.08 -11.35 4.12
CA ILE A 129 2.12 -12.61 3.38
C ILE A 129 2.50 -13.72 4.32
N THR A 130 2.27 -14.96 3.90
CA THR A 130 2.69 -16.10 4.69
C THR A 130 4.21 -16.26 4.59
N ARG A 131 4.80 -16.85 5.61
CA ARG A 131 6.22 -17.18 5.57
C ARG A 131 6.51 -18.13 4.42
N TYR A 132 5.57 -19.02 4.13
CA TYR A 132 5.71 -19.91 2.99
C TYR A 132 5.87 -19.14 1.68
N SER A 133 5.00 -18.15 1.44
CA SER A 133 5.09 -17.33 0.23
C SER A 133 6.37 -16.53 0.18
N ARG A 134 6.80 -15.98 1.33
CA ARG A 134 8.07 -15.29 1.40
C ARG A 134 9.22 -16.17 0.92
N ASP A 135 9.24 -17.41 1.39
CA ASP A 135 10.30 -18.34 1.01
C ASP A 135 10.18 -18.76 -0.45
N GLN A 136 8.97 -19.00 -0.94
CA GLN A 136 8.74 -19.39 -2.33
C GLN A 136 9.18 -18.31 -3.30
N LEU A 137 8.91 -17.05 -2.97
CA LEU A 137 9.28 -15.92 -3.81
C LEU A 137 10.69 -15.42 -3.51
N ASN A 138 11.33 -15.97 -2.49
CA ASN A 138 12.66 -15.55 -2.05
C ASN A 138 12.69 -14.03 -1.80
N VAL A 139 11.73 -13.55 -1.04
CA VAL A 139 11.59 -12.11 -0.79
C VAL A 139 12.76 -11.61 0.05
N HIS A 140 13.39 -10.56 -0.44
CA HIS A 140 14.54 -9.95 0.25
C HIS A 140 14.64 -8.46 -0.09
N PRO A 141 15.31 -7.68 0.75
CA PRO A 141 15.46 -6.24 0.47
C PRO A 141 16.13 -5.98 -0.88
N GLY A 142 15.62 -4.99 -1.59
CA GLY A 142 16.14 -4.62 -2.90
C GLY A 142 15.50 -5.36 -4.06
N GLN A 143 14.72 -6.40 -3.79
CA GLN A 143 14.06 -7.17 -4.84
C GLN A 143 12.92 -6.36 -5.45
N GLN A 144 12.77 -6.45 -6.76
CA GLN A 144 11.65 -5.81 -7.46
C GLN A 144 10.56 -6.82 -7.69
N LEU A 145 9.34 -6.44 -7.28
CA LEU A 145 8.16 -7.29 -7.38
C LEU A 145 6.98 -6.47 -7.88
N TRP A 146 5.86 -7.14 -8.09
CA TRP A 146 4.59 -6.49 -8.38
C TRP A 146 3.68 -6.66 -7.19
N ALA A 147 3.15 -5.55 -6.71
CA ALA A 147 2.15 -5.56 -5.64
C ALA A 147 0.77 -5.51 -6.28
N GLN A 148 -0.09 -6.45 -5.88
CA GLN A 148 -1.49 -6.45 -6.30
C GLN A 148 -2.34 -6.08 -5.10
N ILE A 149 -3.12 -5.02 -5.24
CA ILE A 149 -3.95 -4.51 -4.16
C ILE A 149 -5.39 -4.92 -4.43
N LYS A 150 -5.92 -5.79 -3.59
CA LYS A 150 -7.26 -6.32 -3.78
C LYS A 150 -8.34 -5.31 -3.43
N ALA A 151 -8.13 -4.57 -2.35
CA ALA A 151 -9.13 -3.62 -1.87
C ALA A 151 -8.47 -2.38 -1.31
N VAL A 152 -9.14 -1.25 -1.50
CA VAL A 152 -8.70 0.05 -0.99
C VAL A 152 -9.90 0.66 -0.26
N ALA A 153 -9.68 1.10 0.96
CA ALA A 153 -10.72 1.78 1.73
C ALA A 153 -10.57 3.29 1.60
N VAL A 154 -11.64 3.95 1.21
CA VAL A 154 -11.66 5.41 1.09
C VAL A 154 -11.99 6.00 2.45
N LEU A 155 -11.19 6.95 2.89
CA LEU A 155 -11.34 7.56 4.21
C LEU A 155 -12.05 8.91 4.18
N ALA A 156 -12.43 9.37 3.01
CA ALA A 156 -13.08 10.67 2.80
C ALA A 156 -12.13 11.85 2.96
#